data_53e69e6406206f2f40f5564b8634048b
#
_entry.id   53e69e6406206f2f40f5564b8634048b
#
_cell.length_a   1.000
_cell.length_b   1.000
_cell.length_c   1.000
_cell.angle_alpha   90.00
_cell.angle_beta   90.00
_cell.angle_gamma   90.00
#
_symmetry.space_group_name_H-M   'P 1'
#
loop_
_entity.id
_entity.type
_entity.pdbx_description
1 polymer ?
#
loop_
_entity_poly.entity_id
_entity_poly.type
_entity_poly.pdbx_seq_one_letter_code
_entity_poly.pdbx_strand_id
1 'polypeptide(L)'
;TGFSDLDKALGGLQKSDLIILAGRPAMGKTSLASNIAFNIAKKFSDEINSNEINPLKENSEENKFGAVAFFSLEMSAEQLSTRIISDQAGVSSSDVRQGKIDEREISNYMKVAEDLKNVPLYIDQTGAIPIGVLSSRARRLSRTLKQKKQGLSLIVVDYLQLATTGSDKYRGNVVQEISQITQGLKALAKELNVPVIALSQLSRNVESRDNKRPQLSDLRDSGAIEQDADIVMFVYREEYYLRRDEPDTGTEQHIDWQNKMTEAHGKASILIEKHRHGAVKSVDMQFTEKFTRFSDLARDEFIPERME
;
A
#
# COMPACT_ATOMS: atom_id res chain seq x y z
N THR A 1 0.34 0.46 10.20
CA THR A 1 0.20 1.04 8.85
C THR A 1 0.50 2.54 8.82
N GLY A 2 0.37 3.22 9.96
CA GLY A 2 0.45 4.66 10.08
C GLY A 2 -0.88 5.38 9.81
N PHE A 3 -1.97 4.62 9.68
CA PHE A 3 -3.34 5.11 9.59
C PHE A 3 -4.12 4.60 10.79
N SER A 4 -4.66 5.51 11.61
CA SER A 4 -5.24 5.17 12.91
C SER A 4 -6.41 4.20 12.82
N ASP A 5 -7.33 4.44 11.88
CA ASP A 5 -8.53 3.62 11.76
C ASP A 5 -8.24 2.27 11.11
N LEU A 6 -7.30 2.23 10.17
CA LEU A 6 -6.82 0.98 9.59
C LEU A 6 -6.05 0.13 10.63
N ASP A 7 -5.21 0.77 11.45
CA ASP A 7 -4.48 0.10 12.53
C ASP A 7 -5.43 -0.45 13.61
N LYS A 8 -6.51 0.28 13.96
CA LYS A 8 -7.55 -0.23 14.86
C LYS A 8 -8.31 -1.43 14.27
N ALA A 9 -8.56 -1.40 12.95
CA ALA A 9 -9.29 -2.49 12.29
C ALA A 9 -8.46 -3.76 12.15
N LEU A 10 -7.16 -3.63 11.90
CA LEU A 10 -6.22 -4.75 11.70
C LEU A 10 -5.56 -5.24 12.99
N GLY A 11 -5.55 -4.43 14.07
CA GLY A 11 -4.67 -4.64 15.22
C GLY A 11 -3.19 -4.39 14.88
N GLY A 12 -2.91 -3.57 13.84
CA GLY A 12 -1.60 -3.36 13.24
C GLY A 12 -1.19 -4.48 12.27
N LEU A 13 -0.02 -4.35 11.67
CA LEU A 13 0.55 -5.38 10.80
C LEU A 13 1.26 -6.43 11.66
N GLN A 14 0.74 -7.66 11.66
CA GLN A 14 1.30 -8.74 12.48
C GLN A 14 2.50 -9.40 11.79
N LYS A 15 3.50 -9.76 12.59
CA LYS A 15 4.68 -10.50 12.10
C LYS A 15 4.25 -11.83 11.49
N SER A 16 4.94 -12.25 10.45
CA SER A 16 4.69 -13.51 9.72
C SER A 16 3.39 -13.57 8.92
N ASP A 17 2.60 -12.49 8.85
CA ASP A 17 1.39 -12.46 8.06
C ASP A 17 1.65 -12.15 6.59
N LEU A 18 0.88 -12.83 5.73
CA LEU A 18 0.72 -12.48 4.32
C LEU A 18 -0.59 -11.71 4.15
N ILE A 19 -0.45 -10.46 3.73
CA ILE A 19 -1.55 -9.52 3.54
C ILE A 19 -1.70 -9.27 2.05
N ILE A 20 -2.87 -9.54 1.51
CA ILE A 20 -3.18 -9.23 0.11
C ILE A 20 -3.91 -7.90 0.05
N LEU A 21 -3.38 -6.97 -0.73
CA LEU A 21 -4.00 -5.69 -1.04
C LEU A 21 -4.43 -5.69 -2.50
N ALA A 22 -5.71 -5.87 -2.75
CA ALA A 22 -6.22 -6.02 -4.11
C ALA A 22 -7.15 -4.86 -4.53
N GLY A 23 -7.37 -4.74 -5.82
CA GLY A 23 -8.27 -3.73 -6.40
C GLY A 23 -8.11 -3.63 -7.92
N ARG A 24 -9.05 -2.98 -8.56
CA ARG A 24 -8.98 -2.68 -10.00
C ARG A 24 -7.86 -1.65 -10.28
N PRO A 25 -7.37 -1.53 -11.52
CA PRO A 25 -6.48 -0.44 -11.91
C PRO A 25 -7.03 0.92 -11.51
N ALA A 26 -6.17 1.88 -11.21
CA ALA A 26 -6.50 3.25 -10.79
C ALA A 26 -7.24 3.41 -9.44
N MET A 27 -7.51 2.33 -8.69
CA MET A 27 -8.11 2.42 -7.34
C MET A 27 -7.13 2.94 -6.27
N GLY A 28 -5.82 2.97 -6.53
CA GLY A 28 -4.82 3.49 -5.60
C GLY A 28 -4.09 2.41 -4.77
N LYS A 29 -4.07 1.13 -5.20
CA LYS A 29 -3.33 0.06 -4.49
C LYS A 29 -1.88 0.41 -4.20
N THR A 30 -1.12 0.73 -5.25
CA THR A 30 0.29 1.14 -5.12
C THR A 30 0.44 2.36 -4.23
N SER A 31 -0.50 3.32 -4.31
CA SER A 31 -0.49 4.52 -3.46
C SER A 31 -0.65 4.17 -1.99
N LEU A 32 -1.65 3.34 -1.64
CA LEU A 32 -1.85 2.90 -0.26
C LEU A 32 -0.64 2.11 0.26
N ALA A 33 -0.12 1.17 -0.54
CA ALA A 33 1.05 0.39 -0.16
C ALA A 33 2.30 1.26 0.01
N SER A 34 2.52 2.26 -0.85
CA SER A 34 3.64 3.20 -0.72
C SER A 34 3.49 4.13 0.47
N ASN A 35 2.27 4.61 0.77
CA ASN A 35 2.02 5.39 1.98
C ASN A 35 2.29 4.57 3.25
N ILE A 36 1.81 3.32 3.33
CA ILE A 36 2.08 2.42 4.47
C ILE A 36 3.59 2.18 4.61
N ALA A 37 4.26 1.84 3.51
CA ALA A 37 5.70 1.58 3.49
C ALA A 37 6.51 2.79 3.97
N PHE A 38 6.14 3.97 3.47
CA PHE A 38 6.77 5.23 3.84
C PHE A 38 6.50 5.61 5.30
N ASN A 39 5.26 5.51 5.77
CA ASN A 39 4.91 5.82 7.17
C ASN A 39 5.73 4.99 8.16
N ILE A 40 5.89 3.68 7.88
CA ILE A 40 6.69 2.78 8.73
C ILE A 40 8.17 3.18 8.71
N ALA A 41 8.73 3.41 7.52
CA ALA A 41 10.14 3.76 7.38
C ALA A 41 10.47 5.13 7.97
N LYS A 42 9.58 6.13 7.79
CA LYS A 42 9.75 7.49 8.32
C LYS A 42 9.67 7.50 9.84
N LYS A 43 8.67 6.84 10.43
CA LYS A 43 8.52 6.77 11.89
C LYS A 43 9.81 6.27 12.55
N PHE A 44 10.45 5.26 11.98
CA PHE A 44 11.73 4.74 12.48
C PHE A 44 12.88 5.76 12.33
N SER A 45 12.93 6.47 11.19
CA SER A 45 13.94 7.53 10.99
C SER A 45 13.79 8.65 12.02
N ASP A 46 12.56 9.06 12.31
CA ASP A 46 12.26 10.12 13.28
C ASP A 46 12.63 9.68 14.72
N GLU A 47 12.35 8.42 15.08
CA GLU A 47 12.73 7.83 16.39
C GLU A 47 14.26 7.78 16.58
N ILE A 48 15.03 7.55 15.52
CA ILE A 48 16.50 7.60 15.59
C ILE A 48 16.99 9.05 15.78
N ASN A 49 16.40 10.00 15.04
CA ASN A 49 16.86 11.39 15.04
C ASN A 49 16.48 12.15 16.30
N SER A 50 15.38 11.80 16.97
CA SER A 50 14.90 12.47 18.17
C SER A 50 15.70 12.14 19.45
N ASN A 51 16.67 11.22 19.40
CA ASN A 51 17.36 10.69 20.59
C ASN A 51 16.42 10.22 21.72
N GLU A 52 15.16 9.99 21.43
CA GLU A 52 14.17 9.39 22.36
C GLU A 52 14.46 7.89 22.62
N ILE A 53 15.71 7.51 22.42
CA ILE A 53 16.22 6.22 22.85
C ILE A 53 16.27 6.26 24.37
N ASN A 54 15.24 5.75 25.00
CA ASN A 54 15.20 5.58 26.44
C ASN A 54 16.46 4.78 26.88
N PRO A 55 17.44 5.39 27.60
CA PRO A 55 18.69 4.71 28.01
C PRO A 55 18.42 3.45 28.85
N LEU A 56 17.24 3.34 29.46
CA LEU A 56 16.79 2.17 30.23
C LEU A 56 16.43 0.95 29.37
N LYS A 57 16.35 1.09 28.05
CA LYS A 57 16.15 -0.01 27.08
C LYS A 57 17.44 -0.45 26.37
N GLU A 58 18.60 0.09 26.74
CA GLU A 58 19.90 -0.26 26.13
C GLU A 58 20.29 -1.75 26.28
N ASN A 59 19.63 -2.50 27.17
CA ASN A 59 19.91 -3.91 27.40
C ASN A 59 19.00 -4.88 26.63
N SER A 60 18.08 -4.40 25.80
CA SER A 60 17.36 -5.28 24.88
C SER A 60 18.16 -5.37 23.57
N GLU A 61 18.66 -6.57 23.25
CA GLU A 61 19.20 -6.94 21.92
C GLU A 61 18.11 -6.87 20.81
N GLU A 62 17.01 -6.17 21.07
CA GLU A 62 15.94 -5.96 20.09
C GLU A 62 16.48 -5.04 19.01
N ASN A 63 16.73 -5.64 17.84
CA ASN A 63 16.99 -4.91 16.61
C ASN A 63 15.94 -3.80 16.44
N LYS A 64 16.37 -2.56 16.26
CA LYS A 64 15.47 -1.45 15.96
C LYS A 64 14.80 -1.72 14.61
N PHE A 65 13.51 -2.03 14.63
CA PHE A 65 12.71 -2.31 13.44
C PHE A 65 12.29 -1.00 12.78
N GLY A 66 12.24 -0.97 11.45
CA GLY A 66 11.78 0.20 10.71
C GLY A 66 12.14 0.19 9.22
N ALA A 67 13.10 -0.63 8.81
CA ALA A 67 13.43 -0.73 7.40
C ALA A 67 12.32 -1.46 6.62
N VAL A 68 12.04 -0.98 5.41
CA VAL A 68 11.05 -1.55 4.51
C VAL A 68 11.71 -1.97 3.20
N ALA A 69 11.41 -3.19 2.73
CA ALA A 69 11.77 -3.68 1.41
C ALA A 69 10.57 -3.55 0.47
N PHE A 70 10.70 -2.79 -0.61
CA PHE A 70 9.65 -2.61 -1.61
C PHE A 70 10.12 -3.19 -2.96
N PHE A 71 9.53 -4.32 -3.35
CA PHE A 71 9.75 -4.93 -4.66
C PHE A 71 8.72 -4.37 -5.64
N SER A 72 9.14 -3.40 -6.46
CA SER A 72 8.31 -2.73 -7.45
C SER A 72 8.51 -3.41 -8.80
N LEU A 73 7.60 -4.31 -9.18
CA LEU A 73 7.72 -5.09 -10.40
C LEU A 73 7.11 -4.37 -11.61
N GLU A 74 6.29 -3.35 -11.37
CA GLU A 74 5.62 -2.56 -12.41
C GLU A 74 6.27 -1.19 -12.62
N MET A 75 6.63 -0.50 -11.53
CA MET A 75 7.14 0.86 -11.58
C MET A 75 8.65 0.91 -11.34
N SER A 76 9.34 1.87 -11.99
CA SER A 76 10.74 2.13 -11.66
C SER A 76 10.90 2.74 -10.26
N ALA A 77 12.09 2.58 -9.68
CA ALA A 77 12.41 3.19 -8.39
C ALA A 77 12.28 4.72 -8.43
N GLU A 78 12.64 5.32 -9.56
CA GLU A 78 12.49 6.76 -9.80
C GLU A 78 11.02 7.20 -9.76
N GLN A 79 10.12 6.46 -10.45
CA GLN A 79 8.69 6.77 -10.45
C GLN A 79 8.08 6.65 -9.06
N LEU A 80 8.46 5.60 -8.30
CA LEU A 80 7.97 5.40 -6.93
C LEU A 80 8.51 6.47 -5.99
N SER A 81 9.80 6.80 -6.07
CA SER A 81 10.42 7.88 -5.28
C SER A 81 9.80 9.24 -5.59
N THR A 82 9.61 9.57 -6.88
CA THR A 82 8.94 10.82 -7.29
C THR A 82 7.53 10.90 -6.69
N ARG A 83 6.78 9.80 -6.68
CA ARG A 83 5.44 9.76 -6.06
C ARG A 83 5.50 10.06 -4.57
N ILE A 84 6.42 9.41 -3.83
CA ILE A 84 6.56 9.59 -2.39
C ILE A 84 7.02 11.03 -2.06
N ILE A 85 8.01 11.57 -2.77
CA ILE A 85 8.49 12.93 -2.55
C ILE A 85 7.38 13.95 -2.85
N SER A 86 6.67 13.76 -3.97
CA SER A 86 5.55 14.62 -4.38
C SER A 86 4.43 14.64 -3.35
N ASP A 87 4.08 13.46 -2.81
CA ASP A 87 3.10 13.33 -1.74
C ASP A 87 3.52 14.11 -0.49
N GLN A 88 4.76 13.96 -0.05
CA GLN A 88 5.30 14.63 1.15
C GLN A 88 5.50 16.14 0.95
N ALA A 89 5.87 16.56 -0.27
CA ALA A 89 6.03 17.98 -0.61
C ALA A 89 4.69 18.68 -0.87
N GLY A 90 3.58 17.94 -1.00
CA GLY A 90 2.30 18.51 -1.40
C GLY A 90 2.28 19.05 -2.84
N VAL A 91 3.10 18.47 -3.73
CA VAL A 91 3.23 18.83 -5.14
C VAL A 91 2.74 17.67 -6.00
N SER A 92 2.02 17.97 -7.09
CA SER A 92 1.53 16.93 -7.99
C SER A 92 2.69 16.22 -8.70
N SER A 93 2.74 14.88 -8.61
CA SER A 93 3.75 14.09 -9.32
C SER A 93 3.62 14.19 -10.85
N SER A 94 2.42 14.53 -11.36
CA SER A 94 2.18 14.82 -12.77
C SER A 94 2.83 16.15 -13.18
N ASP A 95 2.67 17.18 -12.35
CA ASP A 95 3.20 18.50 -12.62
C ASP A 95 4.73 18.51 -12.53
N VAL A 96 5.30 17.76 -11.57
CA VAL A 96 6.76 17.51 -11.49
C VAL A 96 7.27 16.90 -12.80
N ARG A 97 6.63 15.83 -13.29
CA ARG A 97 7.04 15.16 -14.55
C ARG A 97 6.88 16.05 -15.80
N GLN A 98 5.90 16.95 -15.79
CA GLN A 98 5.65 17.86 -16.91
C GLN A 98 6.46 19.17 -16.81
N GLY A 99 7.22 19.36 -15.72
CA GLY A 99 7.95 20.60 -15.46
C GLY A 99 7.03 21.81 -15.22
N LYS A 100 5.80 21.57 -14.76
CA LYS A 100 4.78 22.61 -14.48
C LYS A 100 4.73 23.00 -13.00
N ILE A 101 5.88 23.04 -12.35
CA ILE A 101 6.03 23.43 -10.95
C ILE A 101 6.74 24.77 -10.85
N ASP A 102 6.32 25.62 -9.93
CA ASP A 102 6.94 26.92 -9.71
C ASP A 102 8.23 26.81 -8.88
N GLU A 103 8.99 27.91 -8.76
CA GLU A 103 10.28 27.92 -8.03
C GLU A 103 10.13 27.57 -6.54
N ARG A 104 8.99 27.91 -5.91
CA ARG A 104 8.71 27.59 -4.50
C ARG A 104 8.41 26.12 -4.35
N GLU A 105 7.62 25.55 -5.25
CA GLU A 105 7.32 24.13 -5.28
C GLU A 105 8.59 23.31 -5.54
N ILE A 106 9.47 23.74 -6.46
CA ILE A 106 10.77 23.11 -6.70
C ILE A 106 11.63 23.14 -5.44
N SER A 107 11.74 24.29 -4.77
CA SER A 107 12.53 24.44 -3.55
C SER A 107 12.02 23.52 -2.44
N ASN A 108 10.69 23.47 -2.23
CA ASN A 108 10.10 22.56 -1.26
C ASN A 108 10.30 21.09 -1.62
N TYR A 109 10.11 20.73 -2.89
CA TYR A 109 10.34 19.36 -3.37
C TYR A 109 11.79 18.90 -3.12
N MET A 110 12.77 19.77 -3.43
CA MET A 110 14.19 19.46 -3.21
C MET A 110 14.53 19.31 -1.72
N LYS A 111 13.98 20.18 -0.87
CA LYS A 111 14.14 20.06 0.59
C LYS A 111 13.59 18.74 1.11
N VAL A 112 12.37 18.39 0.73
CA VAL A 112 11.75 17.13 1.12
C VAL A 112 12.57 15.94 0.59
N ALA A 113 13.05 15.99 -0.64
CA ALA A 113 13.90 14.94 -1.21
C ALA A 113 15.19 14.74 -0.40
N GLU A 114 15.81 15.82 0.10
CA GLU A 114 16.98 15.75 0.98
C GLU A 114 16.65 15.12 2.33
N ASP A 115 15.55 15.55 2.96
CA ASP A 115 15.10 15.03 4.26
C ASP A 115 14.79 13.52 4.18
N LEU A 116 14.33 13.04 3.03
CA LEU A 116 13.96 11.64 2.82
C LEU A 116 15.12 10.70 2.47
N LYS A 117 16.32 11.22 2.21
CA LYS A 117 17.51 10.39 1.87
C LYS A 117 17.84 9.33 2.93
N ASN A 118 17.59 9.63 4.19
CA ASN A 118 17.92 8.77 5.32
C ASN A 118 16.78 7.82 5.72
N VAL A 119 15.60 7.93 5.08
CA VAL A 119 14.48 7.04 5.36
C VAL A 119 14.81 5.63 4.86
N PRO A 120 14.76 4.59 5.71
CA PRO A 120 15.21 3.24 5.35
C PRO A 120 14.18 2.48 4.51
N LEU A 121 13.83 3.02 3.34
CA LEU A 121 12.97 2.41 2.34
C LEU A 121 13.84 1.92 1.17
N TYR A 122 13.94 0.59 1.04
CA TYR A 122 14.76 -0.07 0.01
C TYR A 122 13.88 -0.52 -1.14
N ILE A 123 14.09 0.04 -2.33
CA ILE A 123 13.30 -0.24 -3.52
C ILE A 123 14.11 -1.14 -4.48
N ASP A 124 13.54 -2.29 -4.83
CA ASP A 124 14.02 -3.18 -5.90
C ASP A 124 13.05 -3.09 -7.07
N GLN A 125 13.54 -2.63 -8.24
CA GLN A 125 12.73 -2.41 -9.44
C GLN A 125 12.86 -3.52 -10.50
N THR A 126 13.33 -4.70 -10.09
CA THR A 126 13.52 -5.81 -11.03
C THR A 126 12.17 -6.39 -11.46
N GLY A 127 11.78 -6.15 -12.71
CA GLY A 127 10.56 -6.74 -13.30
C GLY A 127 10.66 -8.27 -13.44
N ALA A 128 9.52 -8.96 -13.46
CA ALA A 128 9.39 -10.40 -13.68
C ALA A 128 10.34 -11.25 -12.79
N ILE A 129 10.54 -10.83 -11.54
CA ILE A 129 11.48 -11.48 -10.62
C ILE A 129 10.95 -12.85 -10.18
N PRO A 130 11.75 -13.93 -10.26
CA PRO A 130 11.41 -15.22 -9.68
C PRO A 130 11.28 -15.14 -8.15
N ILE A 131 10.25 -15.79 -7.58
CA ILE A 131 9.99 -15.77 -6.12
C ILE A 131 11.20 -16.23 -5.29
N GLY A 132 11.98 -17.19 -5.80
CA GLY A 132 13.22 -17.64 -5.15
C GLY A 132 14.30 -16.55 -5.11
N VAL A 133 14.42 -15.74 -6.18
CA VAL A 133 15.37 -14.62 -6.26
C VAL A 133 14.91 -13.48 -5.34
N LEU A 134 13.61 -13.13 -5.35
CA LEU A 134 13.02 -12.14 -4.45
C LEU A 134 13.31 -12.51 -2.98
N SER A 135 13.02 -13.76 -2.62
CA SER A 135 13.26 -14.27 -1.27
C SER A 135 14.74 -14.19 -0.88
N SER A 136 15.65 -14.52 -1.80
CA SER A 136 17.09 -14.44 -1.55
C SER A 136 17.57 -13.01 -1.33
N ARG A 137 17.02 -12.04 -2.08
CA ARG A 137 17.32 -10.61 -1.91
C ARG A 137 16.78 -10.07 -0.58
N ALA A 138 15.55 -10.43 -0.20
CA ALA A 138 14.96 -10.05 1.08
C ALA A 138 15.78 -10.61 2.27
N ARG A 139 16.23 -11.87 2.19
CA ARG A 139 17.14 -12.47 3.20
C ARG A 139 18.46 -11.74 3.29
N ARG A 140 19.05 -11.39 2.14
CA ARG A 140 20.31 -10.64 2.10
C ARG A 140 20.15 -9.27 2.74
N LEU A 141 19.08 -8.53 2.39
CA LEU A 141 18.78 -7.24 2.99
C LEU A 141 18.61 -7.37 4.51
N SER A 142 17.79 -8.33 4.97
CA SER A 142 17.58 -8.58 6.41
C SER A 142 18.89 -8.83 7.15
N ARG A 143 19.81 -9.64 6.58
CA ARG A 143 21.14 -9.88 7.18
C ARG A 143 22.00 -8.62 7.23
N THR A 144 22.01 -7.82 6.16
CA THR A 144 22.76 -6.56 6.09
C THR A 144 22.24 -5.55 7.13
N LEU A 145 20.91 -5.47 7.30
CA LEU A 145 20.29 -4.61 8.30
C LEU A 145 20.66 -5.04 9.73
N LYS A 146 20.62 -6.34 10.01
CA LYS A 146 21.03 -6.88 11.32
C LYS A 146 22.48 -6.51 11.69
N GLN A 147 23.40 -6.52 10.73
CA GLN A 147 24.78 -6.08 10.93
C GLN A 147 24.86 -4.59 11.33
N LYS A 148 23.90 -3.79 10.87
CA LYS A 148 23.75 -2.37 11.21
C LYS A 148 22.89 -2.13 12.46
N LYS A 149 22.54 -3.18 13.22
CA LYS A 149 21.61 -3.15 14.36
C LYS A 149 20.22 -2.60 13.97
N GLN A 150 19.81 -2.84 12.75
CA GLN A 150 18.49 -2.48 12.21
C GLN A 150 17.69 -3.74 11.88
N GLY A 151 16.36 -3.64 11.91
CA GLY A 151 15.45 -4.74 11.57
C GLY A 151 14.56 -4.42 10.39
N LEU A 152 14.29 -5.42 9.57
CA LEU A 152 13.27 -5.35 8.52
C LEU A 152 11.88 -5.40 9.16
N SER A 153 11.01 -4.43 8.84
CA SER A 153 9.67 -4.29 9.42
C SER A 153 8.55 -4.68 8.46
N LEU A 154 8.79 -4.56 7.17
CA LEU A 154 7.78 -4.83 6.15
C LEU A 154 8.45 -5.22 4.84
N ILE A 155 7.82 -6.14 4.12
CA ILE A 155 8.11 -6.42 2.71
C ILE A 155 6.86 -6.07 1.91
N VAL A 156 7.00 -5.28 0.82
CA VAL A 156 5.93 -4.98 -0.14
C VAL A 156 6.30 -5.56 -1.49
N VAL A 157 5.33 -6.18 -2.17
CA VAL A 157 5.48 -6.73 -3.52
C VAL A 157 4.39 -6.16 -4.42
N ASP A 158 4.74 -5.36 -5.41
CA ASP A 158 3.82 -4.69 -6.34
C ASP A 158 4.11 -5.13 -7.78
N TYR A 159 3.33 -6.04 -8.37
CA TYR A 159 2.20 -6.85 -7.89
C TYR A 159 2.41 -8.34 -8.24
N LEU A 160 1.66 -9.23 -7.59
CA LEU A 160 1.84 -10.69 -7.64
C LEU A 160 1.91 -11.28 -9.05
N GLN A 161 1.06 -10.82 -9.97
CA GLN A 161 0.93 -11.36 -11.32
C GLN A 161 2.15 -11.04 -12.22
N LEU A 162 3.07 -10.19 -11.77
CA LEU A 162 4.36 -9.92 -12.44
C LEU A 162 5.52 -10.73 -11.85
N ALA A 163 5.34 -11.35 -10.70
CA ALA A 163 6.31 -12.30 -10.16
C ALA A 163 6.22 -13.62 -10.93
N THR A 164 7.29 -14.39 -10.94
CA THR A 164 7.35 -15.68 -11.62
C THR A 164 7.83 -16.78 -10.67
N THR A 165 7.57 -18.04 -11.01
CA THR A 165 8.17 -19.16 -10.28
C THR A 165 9.60 -19.42 -10.69
N GLY A 166 10.04 -18.91 -11.87
CA GLY A 166 11.34 -19.20 -12.46
C GLY A 166 11.46 -20.64 -12.98
N SER A 167 10.37 -21.36 -13.10
CA SER A 167 10.32 -22.75 -13.57
C SER A 167 9.35 -22.90 -14.74
N ASP A 168 9.78 -23.56 -15.82
CA ASP A 168 8.90 -23.87 -16.96
C ASP A 168 7.79 -24.88 -16.63
N LYS A 169 7.89 -25.56 -15.47
CA LYS A 169 6.92 -26.57 -15.02
C LYS A 169 5.48 -26.04 -14.92
N TYR A 170 5.30 -24.76 -14.65
CA TYR A 170 3.99 -24.14 -14.44
C TYR A 170 3.58 -23.23 -15.61
N ARG A 171 4.36 -23.24 -16.69
CA ARG A 171 4.11 -22.41 -17.88
C ARG A 171 2.74 -22.74 -18.48
N GLY A 172 1.84 -21.77 -18.49
CA GLY A 172 0.45 -21.93 -18.97
C GLY A 172 -0.58 -22.27 -17.91
N ASN A 173 -0.20 -22.52 -16.64
CA ASN A 173 -1.15 -22.69 -15.53
C ASN A 173 -0.97 -21.56 -14.51
N VAL A 174 -1.63 -20.43 -14.79
CA VAL A 174 -1.56 -19.21 -13.97
C VAL A 174 -1.98 -19.44 -12.52
N VAL A 175 -2.98 -20.28 -12.29
CA VAL A 175 -3.49 -20.60 -10.93
C VAL A 175 -2.41 -21.27 -10.09
N GLN A 176 -1.72 -22.26 -10.66
CA GLN A 176 -0.64 -22.98 -9.96
C GLN A 176 0.58 -22.07 -9.76
N GLU A 177 0.89 -21.20 -10.72
CA GLU A 177 1.99 -20.27 -10.61
C GLU A 177 1.75 -19.26 -9.48
N ILE A 178 0.57 -18.66 -9.42
CA ILE A 178 0.19 -17.74 -8.34
C ILE A 178 0.20 -18.45 -6.99
N SER A 179 -0.29 -19.70 -6.91
CA SER A 179 -0.26 -20.50 -5.68
C SER A 179 1.18 -20.69 -5.16
N GLN A 180 2.11 -21.00 -6.03
CA GLN A 180 3.53 -21.15 -5.66
C GLN A 180 4.14 -19.83 -5.17
N ILE A 181 3.77 -18.72 -5.80
CA ILE A 181 4.25 -17.40 -5.42
C ILE A 181 3.70 -17.03 -4.03
N THR A 182 2.40 -17.21 -3.77
CA THR A 182 1.79 -16.88 -2.48
C THR A 182 2.32 -17.76 -1.35
N GLN A 183 2.50 -19.06 -1.60
CA GLN A 183 3.14 -19.98 -0.64
C GLN A 183 4.59 -19.55 -0.35
N GLY A 184 5.33 -19.16 -1.39
CA GLY A 184 6.70 -18.65 -1.25
C GLY A 184 6.77 -17.38 -0.41
N LEU A 185 5.83 -16.43 -0.63
CA LEU A 185 5.74 -15.19 0.15
C LEU A 185 5.32 -15.46 1.60
N LYS A 186 4.38 -16.38 1.83
CA LYS A 186 3.98 -16.79 3.19
C LYS A 186 5.13 -17.47 3.94
N ALA A 187 5.88 -18.32 3.25
CA ALA A 187 7.08 -18.95 3.84
C ALA A 187 8.14 -17.90 4.20
N LEU A 188 8.37 -16.91 3.31
CA LEU A 188 9.30 -15.81 3.56
C LEU A 188 8.87 -14.94 4.74
N ALA A 189 7.57 -14.60 4.84
CA ALA A 189 7.01 -13.85 5.97
C ALA A 189 7.29 -14.55 7.31
N LYS A 190 7.05 -15.87 7.36
CA LYS A 190 7.33 -16.70 8.54
C LYS A 190 8.82 -16.78 8.86
N GLU A 191 9.65 -17.03 7.86
CA GLU A 191 11.11 -17.19 8.01
C GLU A 191 11.77 -15.93 8.55
N LEU A 192 11.43 -14.76 7.97
CA LEU A 192 12.00 -13.48 8.39
C LEU A 192 11.28 -12.88 9.60
N ASN A 193 10.12 -13.43 9.98
CA ASN A 193 9.23 -12.93 11.04
C ASN A 193 8.82 -11.48 10.82
N VAL A 194 8.42 -11.17 9.57
CA VAL A 194 7.94 -9.83 9.15
C VAL A 194 6.64 -9.96 8.37
N PRO A 195 5.73 -8.96 8.41
CA PRO A 195 4.58 -8.91 7.53
C PRO A 195 5.01 -8.74 6.07
N VAL A 196 4.25 -9.35 5.17
CA VAL A 196 4.39 -9.17 3.72
C VAL A 196 3.09 -8.64 3.17
N ILE A 197 3.10 -7.47 2.53
CA ILE A 197 1.98 -6.94 1.75
C ILE A 197 2.24 -7.26 0.29
N ALA A 198 1.36 -8.05 -0.32
CA ALA A 198 1.43 -8.37 -1.73
C ALA A 198 0.22 -7.77 -2.47
N LEU A 199 0.48 -6.95 -3.47
CA LEU A 199 -0.56 -6.33 -4.27
C LEU A 199 -1.09 -7.32 -5.29
N SER A 200 -2.39 -7.26 -5.56
CA SER A 200 -3.04 -8.11 -6.55
C SER A 200 -4.03 -7.32 -7.40
N GLN A 201 -4.11 -7.67 -8.66
CA GLN A 201 -5.11 -7.10 -9.56
C GLN A 201 -6.37 -7.97 -9.58
N LEU A 202 -7.54 -7.32 -9.50
CA LEU A 202 -8.83 -8.01 -9.57
C LEU A 202 -9.22 -8.36 -11.02
N SER A 203 -10.04 -9.39 -11.16
CA SER A 203 -10.68 -9.77 -12.42
C SER A 203 -11.51 -8.61 -12.98
N ARG A 204 -11.61 -8.57 -14.32
CA ARG A 204 -12.47 -7.59 -15.01
C ARG A 204 -13.95 -7.84 -14.78
N ASN A 205 -14.33 -9.03 -14.33
CA ASN A 205 -15.73 -9.40 -14.07
C ASN A 205 -16.41 -8.51 -13.03
N VAL A 206 -15.65 -7.85 -12.14
CA VAL A 206 -16.20 -6.83 -11.22
C VAL A 206 -16.91 -5.70 -11.96
N GLU A 207 -16.42 -5.31 -13.15
CA GLU A 207 -16.96 -4.19 -13.92
C GLU A 207 -18.28 -4.52 -14.62
N SER A 208 -18.62 -5.81 -14.79
CA SER A 208 -19.87 -6.25 -15.41
C SER A 208 -21.04 -6.38 -14.44
N ARG A 209 -20.81 -6.24 -13.13
CA ARG A 209 -21.86 -6.30 -12.10
C ARG A 209 -22.47 -4.92 -11.84
N ASP A 210 -23.73 -4.89 -11.41
CA ASP A 210 -24.37 -3.66 -10.94
C ASP A 210 -23.66 -3.11 -9.71
N ASN A 211 -23.42 -3.97 -8.72
CA ASN A 211 -22.59 -3.64 -7.55
C ASN A 211 -21.12 -3.93 -7.85
N LYS A 212 -20.33 -2.87 -8.06
CA LYS A 212 -18.91 -2.94 -8.39
C LYS A 212 -17.99 -3.05 -7.14
N ARG A 213 -18.60 -3.23 -5.94
CA ARG A 213 -17.84 -3.43 -4.70
C ARG A 213 -17.13 -4.79 -4.76
N PRO A 214 -15.80 -4.85 -4.57
CA PRO A 214 -15.02 -6.07 -4.68
C PRO A 214 -15.41 -7.14 -3.65
N GLN A 215 -15.25 -8.41 -4.04
CA GLN A 215 -15.47 -9.60 -3.21
C GLN A 215 -14.30 -10.58 -3.36
N LEU A 216 -14.16 -11.53 -2.44
CA LEU A 216 -13.08 -12.53 -2.49
C LEU A 216 -13.05 -13.30 -3.83
N SER A 217 -14.22 -13.63 -4.40
CA SER A 217 -14.33 -14.29 -5.71
C SER A 217 -13.77 -13.47 -6.88
N ASP A 218 -13.52 -12.17 -6.70
CA ASP A 218 -12.96 -11.30 -7.74
C ASP A 218 -11.43 -11.33 -7.79
N LEU A 219 -10.79 -11.94 -6.79
CA LEU A 219 -9.37 -12.23 -6.88
C LEU A 219 -9.16 -13.16 -8.07
N ARG A 220 -8.45 -12.72 -9.07
CA ARG A 220 -8.16 -13.49 -10.27
C ARG A 220 -7.36 -14.74 -9.89
N ASP A 221 -7.83 -15.91 -10.33
CA ASP A 221 -7.20 -17.22 -10.03
C ASP A 221 -7.16 -17.54 -8.52
N SER A 222 -8.23 -17.26 -7.81
CA SER A 222 -8.34 -16.79 -6.43
C SER A 222 -8.25 -17.83 -5.30
N GLY A 223 -8.54 -19.09 -5.53
CA GLY A 223 -8.60 -20.06 -4.43
C GLY A 223 -7.30 -20.15 -3.63
N ALA A 224 -6.16 -20.09 -4.30
CA ALA A 224 -4.84 -20.15 -3.67
C ALA A 224 -4.50 -18.87 -2.90
N ILE A 225 -4.74 -17.68 -3.50
CA ILE A 225 -4.47 -16.40 -2.84
C ILE A 225 -5.29 -16.31 -1.56
N GLU A 226 -6.59 -16.64 -1.65
CA GLU A 226 -7.48 -16.62 -0.49
C GLU A 226 -7.02 -17.59 0.60
N GLN A 227 -6.62 -18.81 0.24
CA GLN A 227 -6.21 -19.81 1.23
C GLN A 227 -4.94 -19.44 1.96
N ASP A 228 -3.92 -18.94 1.25
CA ASP A 228 -2.60 -18.65 1.80
C ASP A 228 -2.55 -17.35 2.61
N ALA A 229 -3.39 -16.34 2.25
CA ALA A 229 -3.42 -15.05 2.90
C ALA A 229 -4.00 -15.11 4.32
N ASP A 230 -3.42 -14.37 5.24
CA ASP A 230 -3.99 -14.15 6.59
C ASP A 230 -5.00 -13.02 6.57
N ILE A 231 -4.74 -11.99 5.75
CA ILE A 231 -5.60 -10.83 5.57
C ILE A 231 -5.78 -10.56 4.07
N VAL A 232 -7.01 -10.27 3.66
CA VAL A 232 -7.32 -9.79 2.31
C VAL A 232 -8.06 -8.47 2.44
N MET A 233 -7.50 -7.44 1.81
CA MET A 233 -8.04 -6.09 1.75
C MET A 233 -8.28 -5.68 0.30
N PHE A 234 -9.39 -4.99 0.06
CA PHE A 234 -9.66 -4.36 -1.23
C PHE A 234 -9.67 -2.85 -1.11
N VAL A 235 -9.08 -2.19 -2.10
CA VAL A 235 -9.24 -0.74 -2.29
C VAL A 235 -10.39 -0.50 -3.25
N TYR A 236 -11.38 0.24 -2.80
CA TYR A 236 -12.57 0.62 -3.56
C TYR A 236 -12.78 2.12 -3.49
N ARG A 237 -13.05 2.73 -4.66
CA ARG A 237 -13.40 4.15 -4.80
C ARG A 237 -14.67 4.26 -5.62
N GLU A 238 -15.76 4.60 -4.95
CA GLU A 238 -17.06 4.76 -5.61
C GLU A 238 -17.05 5.92 -6.61
N GLU A 239 -16.42 7.02 -6.24
CA GLU A 239 -16.23 8.20 -7.11
C GLU A 239 -15.67 7.83 -8.49
N TYR A 240 -14.74 6.86 -8.56
CA TYR A 240 -14.14 6.41 -9.83
C TYR A 240 -15.18 5.82 -10.79
N TYR A 241 -16.16 5.08 -10.29
CA TYR A 241 -17.23 4.51 -11.10
C TYR A 241 -18.29 5.54 -11.42
N LEU A 242 -18.71 6.36 -10.45
CA LEU A 242 -19.70 7.43 -10.66
C LEU A 242 -19.26 8.40 -11.74
N ARG A 243 -17.98 8.79 -11.81
CA ARG A 243 -17.46 9.65 -12.88
C ARG A 243 -17.61 9.07 -14.29
N ARG A 244 -17.73 7.76 -14.42
CA ARG A 244 -17.87 7.08 -15.72
C ARG A 244 -19.33 6.89 -16.14
N ASP A 245 -20.22 6.90 -15.18
CA ASP A 245 -21.64 6.59 -15.34
C ASP A 245 -22.50 7.87 -15.18
N GLU A 246 -21.98 9.06 -15.57
CA GLU A 246 -22.69 10.33 -15.50
C GLU A 246 -23.92 10.33 -16.42
N PRO A 247 -25.15 10.54 -15.89
CA PRO A 247 -26.36 10.61 -16.68
C PRO A 247 -26.50 11.95 -17.44
N ASP A 248 -27.43 11.99 -18.39
CA ASP A 248 -27.74 13.22 -19.13
C ASP A 248 -28.17 14.35 -18.18
N THR A 249 -27.59 15.54 -18.41
CA THR A 249 -27.86 16.73 -17.61
C THR A 249 -29.35 17.14 -17.68
N GLY A 250 -29.90 17.56 -16.53
CA GLY A 250 -31.31 18.01 -16.44
C GLY A 250 -32.31 16.89 -16.15
N THR A 251 -31.86 15.64 -15.94
CA THR A 251 -32.71 14.53 -15.53
C THR A 251 -32.71 14.35 -14.01
N GLU A 252 -33.75 13.73 -13.45
CA GLU A 252 -33.82 13.35 -12.04
C GLU A 252 -32.64 12.42 -11.67
N GLN A 253 -32.26 11.53 -12.58
CA GLN A 253 -31.09 10.65 -12.41
C GLN A 253 -29.78 11.43 -12.26
N HIS A 254 -29.62 12.58 -12.95
CA HIS A 254 -28.46 13.41 -12.82
C HIS A 254 -28.40 14.11 -11.45
N ILE A 255 -29.54 14.49 -10.87
CA ILE A 255 -29.60 15.06 -9.51
C ILE A 255 -29.17 14.01 -8.48
N ASP A 256 -29.69 12.79 -8.58
CA ASP A 256 -29.32 11.68 -7.71
C ASP A 256 -27.81 11.34 -7.84
N TRP A 257 -27.30 11.37 -9.07
CA TRP A 257 -25.90 11.16 -9.35
C TRP A 257 -25.02 12.26 -8.72
N GLN A 258 -25.41 13.55 -8.80
CA GLN A 258 -24.69 14.65 -8.17
C GLN A 258 -24.62 14.49 -6.64
N ASN A 259 -25.70 14.07 -6.01
CA ASN A 259 -25.73 13.79 -4.58
C ASN A 259 -24.74 12.68 -4.22
N LYS A 260 -24.78 11.54 -4.94
CA LYS A 260 -23.83 10.43 -4.74
C LYS A 260 -22.38 10.85 -4.98
N MET A 261 -22.13 11.66 -6.03
CA MET A 261 -20.78 12.19 -6.29
C MET A 261 -20.27 13.06 -5.15
N THR A 262 -21.13 13.91 -4.59
CA THR A 262 -20.76 14.75 -3.43
C THR A 262 -20.41 13.91 -2.22
N GLU A 263 -21.18 12.85 -1.95
CA GLU A 263 -20.91 11.93 -0.82
C GLU A 263 -19.65 11.09 -1.03
N ALA A 264 -19.38 10.66 -2.28
CA ALA A 264 -18.25 9.81 -2.62
C ALA A 264 -16.94 10.60 -2.86
N HIS A 265 -17.02 11.93 -2.98
CA HIS A 265 -15.89 12.77 -3.37
C HIS A 265 -14.72 12.65 -2.40
N GLY A 266 -13.56 12.29 -2.94
CA GLY A 266 -12.32 12.12 -2.17
C GLY A 266 -12.35 10.96 -1.16
N LYS A 267 -13.36 10.09 -1.17
CA LYS A 267 -13.43 8.92 -0.28
C LYS A 267 -12.91 7.66 -0.96
N ALA A 268 -12.24 6.84 -0.17
CA ALA A 268 -11.85 5.50 -0.54
C ALA A 268 -12.19 4.54 0.60
N SER A 269 -12.77 3.39 0.29
CA SER A 269 -13.06 2.34 1.27
C SER A 269 -12.02 1.23 1.18
N ILE A 270 -11.42 0.87 2.31
CA ILE A 270 -10.57 -0.31 2.46
C ILE A 270 -11.43 -1.41 3.06
N LEU A 271 -11.77 -2.39 2.21
CA LEU A 271 -12.64 -3.50 2.58
C LEU A 271 -11.78 -4.66 3.08
N ILE A 272 -11.85 -4.98 4.36
CA ILE A 272 -11.18 -6.14 4.96
C ILE A 272 -12.15 -7.31 4.83
N GLU A 273 -11.99 -8.13 3.79
CA GLU A 273 -12.92 -9.23 3.46
C GLU A 273 -12.45 -10.59 4.01
N LYS A 274 -11.19 -10.68 4.39
CA LYS A 274 -10.64 -11.80 5.15
C LYS A 274 -9.70 -11.29 6.23
N HIS A 275 -9.88 -11.77 7.44
CA HIS A 275 -8.98 -11.52 8.56
C HIS A 275 -8.92 -12.77 9.45
N ARG A 276 -7.82 -13.53 9.39
CA ARG A 276 -7.70 -14.82 10.12
C ARG A 276 -7.84 -14.66 11.62
N HIS A 277 -7.39 -13.55 12.19
CA HIS A 277 -7.35 -13.29 13.62
C HIS A 277 -8.26 -12.15 14.07
N GLY A 278 -9.12 -11.64 13.19
CA GLY A 278 -9.99 -10.50 13.47
C GLY A 278 -11.31 -10.52 12.69
N ALA A 279 -12.06 -9.44 12.79
CA ALA A 279 -13.33 -9.29 12.10
C ALA A 279 -13.16 -8.70 10.69
N VAL A 280 -14.02 -9.06 9.77
CA VAL A 280 -14.20 -8.38 8.48
C VAL A 280 -14.83 -7.01 8.74
N LYS A 281 -14.29 -5.97 8.11
CA LYS A 281 -14.69 -4.57 8.32
C LYS A 281 -14.45 -3.74 7.07
N SER A 282 -15.12 -2.60 6.96
CA SER A 282 -14.79 -1.54 6.02
C SER A 282 -14.21 -0.35 6.79
N VAL A 283 -13.12 0.20 6.28
CA VAL A 283 -12.49 1.41 6.82
C VAL A 283 -12.52 2.45 5.71
N ASP A 284 -13.18 3.58 5.96
CA ASP A 284 -13.21 4.68 5.02
C ASP A 284 -12.02 5.61 5.29
N MET A 285 -11.40 6.06 4.20
CA MET A 285 -10.23 6.92 4.21
C MET A 285 -10.43 8.08 3.25
N GLN A 286 -9.73 9.18 3.48
CA GLN A 286 -9.61 10.26 2.50
C GLN A 286 -8.61 9.85 1.43
N PHE A 287 -8.95 10.07 0.15
CA PHE A 287 -8.04 9.95 -0.98
C PHE A 287 -7.90 11.28 -1.70
N THR A 288 -6.71 11.85 -1.69
CA THR A 288 -6.39 13.08 -2.42
C THR A 288 -5.76 12.71 -3.76
N GLU A 289 -6.55 12.81 -4.84
CA GLU A 289 -6.15 12.37 -6.18
C GLU A 289 -4.91 13.12 -6.70
N LYS A 290 -4.84 14.45 -6.48
CA LYS A 290 -3.72 15.30 -6.89
C LYS A 290 -2.36 14.78 -6.41
N PHE A 291 -2.31 14.22 -5.19
CA PHE A 291 -1.10 13.70 -4.56
C PHE A 291 -1.06 12.18 -4.53
N THR A 292 -2.13 11.51 -5.01
CA THR A 292 -2.29 10.05 -4.90
C THR A 292 -2.10 9.55 -3.46
N ARG A 293 -2.56 10.34 -2.48
CA ARG A 293 -2.35 10.14 -1.05
C ARG A 293 -3.60 9.66 -0.35
N PHE A 294 -3.41 8.67 0.51
CA PHE A 294 -4.40 8.27 1.52
C PHE A 294 -4.12 8.97 2.84
N SER A 295 -5.16 9.30 3.58
CA SER A 295 -5.10 9.82 4.95
C SER A 295 -6.32 9.35 5.74
N ASP A 296 -6.25 9.39 7.07
CA ASP A 296 -7.42 9.17 7.91
C ASP A 296 -8.48 10.25 7.59
N LEU A 297 -9.76 9.89 7.68
CA LEU A 297 -10.85 10.86 7.59
C LEU A 297 -10.79 11.82 8.80
N ALA A 298 -11.01 13.10 8.55
CA ALA A 298 -11.21 14.06 9.62
C ALA A 298 -12.45 13.64 10.45
N ARG A 299 -12.29 13.61 11.77
CA ARG A 299 -13.42 13.36 12.70
C ARG A 299 -14.00 14.69 13.13
N ASP A 300 -15.30 14.77 13.19
CA ASP A 300 -16.02 15.96 13.69
C ASP A 300 -15.62 16.33 15.14
N GLU A 301 -15.10 15.36 15.90
CA GLU A 301 -14.62 15.54 17.29
C GLU A 301 -13.43 16.54 17.41
N PHE A 302 -12.79 16.90 16.29
CA PHE A 302 -11.67 17.85 16.25
C PHE A 302 -12.04 19.23 15.68
N ILE A 303 -13.30 19.48 15.42
CA ILE A 303 -13.73 20.84 15.06
C ILE A 303 -13.81 21.64 16.36
N PRO A 304 -12.91 22.63 16.61
CA PRO A 304 -13.02 23.47 17.80
C PRO A 304 -14.39 24.17 17.78
N GLU A 305 -15.15 24.04 18.86
CA GLU A 305 -16.36 24.86 19.03
C GLU A 305 -15.97 26.32 18.85
N ARG A 306 -16.68 27.04 17.99
CA ARG A 306 -16.52 28.48 17.90
C ARG A 306 -16.84 29.05 19.28
N MET A 307 -15.84 29.68 19.91
CA MET A 307 -16.10 30.57 21.03
C MET A 307 -17.01 31.70 20.50
N GLU A 308 -18.25 31.73 20.92
CA GLU A 308 -19.15 32.84 20.74
C GLU A 308 -18.73 34.04 21.61
#